data_e06b31e40bec3c089c4c7cee4708678b
#
_entry.id   e06b31e40bec3c089c4c7cee4708678b
#
_cell.length_a   1.000
_cell.length_b   1.000
_cell.length_c   1.000
_cell.angle_alpha   90.00
_cell.angle_beta   90.00
_cell.angle_gamma   90.00
#
_symmetry.space_group_name_H-M   'P 1'
#
loop_
_entity.id
_entity.type
_entity.pdbx_description
1 polymer ?
#
loop_
_entity_poly.entity_id
_entity_poly.type
_entity_poly.pdbx_seq_one_letter_code
_entity_poly.pdbx_strand_id
1 'polypeptide(L)'
;MTSESIFAYTQANKAAWNASAHLHGQGASWDRLLLAAGQPGFNVLDECLIATLTKLSLVGRSAVQIGCNNGRELLSLAALGAQALLGIDQSSAFLAQGAVLADKAGLHARLVEANIYQLPSDLGQHDLALITIGVTNWMPDLAGFFKAARGLMRSGGHLVIYETHPILEMFNPDASNPFLPEMSYFDKSPIRIEKAITYDSSDGGAGETGYWFVHTLGEIVSACVKNGFQLQSLQEHPHMNREEDYAVYENRSAQLPLCYTLVAQAV
;
A
#
# COMPACT_ATOMS: atom_id res chain seq x y z
N MET A 1 0.41 -5.28 21.30
CA MET A 1 1.88 -5.54 21.12
C MET A 1 2.71 -4.53 21.92
N THR A 2 3.93 -4.90 22.31
CA THR A 2 4.89 -3.96 22.92
C THR A 2 5.59 -3.14 21.82
N SER A 3 6.11 -1.96 22.16
CA SER A 3 6.90 -1.14 21.21
C SER A 3 8.15 -1.89 20.71
N GLU A 4 8.75 -2.73 21.56
CA GLU A 4 9.91 -3.54 21.18
C GLU A 4 9.55 -4.60 20.13
N SER A 5 8.40 -5.29 20.27
CA SER A 5 7.95 -6.26 19.27
C SER A 5 7.56 -5.60 17.94
N ILE A 6 6.92 -4.42 17.98
CA ILE A 6 6.62 -3.64 16.77
C ILE A 6 7.91 -3.29 16.03
N PHE A 7 8.92 -2.81 16.75
CA PHE A 7 10.21 -2.47 16.15
C PHE A 7 10.90 -3.68 15.52
N ALA A 8 10.91 -4.83 16.20
CA ALA A 8 11.52 -6.05 15.68
C ALA A 8 10.85 -6.50 14.36
N TYR A 9 9.51 -6.50 14.29
CA TYR A 9 8.77 -6.84 13.09
C TYR A 9 9.03 -5.86 11.94
N THR A 10 9.00 -4.57 12.22
CA THR A 10 9.24 -3.56 11.17
C THR A 10 10.67 -3.60 10.64
N GLN A 11 11.68 -3.91 11.48
CA GLN A 11 13.05 -4.09 11.03
C GLN A 11 13.21 -5.34 10.15
N ALA A 12 12.58 -6.45 10.51
CA ALA A 12 12.58 -7.67 9.70
C ALA A 12 11.91 -7.38 8.32
N ASN A 13 10.75 -6.74 8.32
CA ASN A 13 10.06 -6.36 7.09
C ASN A 13 10.89 -5.42 6.21
N LYS A 14 11.59 -4.44 6.82
CA LYS A 14 12.53 -3.59 6.09
C LYS A 14 13.64 -4.40 5.41
N ALA A 15 14.24 -5.37 6.11
CA ALA A 15 15.27 -6.22 5.57
C ALA A 15 14.75 -7.05 4.38
N ALA A 16 13.57 -7.67 4.53
CA ALA A 16 12.93 -8.48 3.49
C ALA A 16 12.62 -7.65 2.22
N TRP A 17 12.06 -6.45 2.38
CA TRP A 17 11.79 -5.55 1.26
C TRP A 17 13.06 -5.06 0.58
N ASN A 18 14.09 -4.66 1.33
CA ASN A 18 15.36 -4.25 0.76
C ASN A 18 16.04 -5.38 -0.02
N ALA A 19 16.02 -6.59 0.52
CA ALA A 19 16.61 -7.75 -0.16
C ALA A 19 15.90 -8.08 -1.49
N SER A 20 14.57 -7.89 -1.54
CA SER A 20 13.76 -8.18 -2.72
C SER A 20 13.75 -7.07 -3.77
N ALA A 21 14.19 -5.87 -3.43
CA ALA A 21 14.07 -4.69 -4.31
C ALA A 21 14.74 -4.86 -5.69
N HIS A 22 15.84 -5.62 -5.76
CA HIS A 22 16.54 -5.87 -7.02
C HIS A 22 15.66 -6.63 -8.04
N LEU A 23 14.69 -7.44 -7.59
CA LEU A 23 13.76 -8.17 -8.46
C LEU A 23 12.79 -7.23 -9.18
N HIS A 24 12.53 -6.05 -8.62
CA HIS A 24 11.56 -5.06 -9.12
C HIS A 24 12.19 -3.91 -9.91
N GLY A 25 13.50 -3.69 -9.74
CA GLY A 25 14.25 -2.61 -10.39
C GLY A 25 14.98 -3.00 -11.67
N GLN A 26 14.58 -4.11 -12.31
CA GLN A 26 15.22 -4.63 -13.53
C GLN A 26 14.24 -5.45 -14.38
N GLY A 27 14.67 -5.75 -15.60
CA GLY A 27 13.91 -6.59 -16.55
C GLY A 27 12.75 -5.85 -17.23
N ALA A 28 11.99 -6.60 -18.02
CA ALA A 28 11.01 -6.05 -18.96
C ALA A 28 9.89 -5.25 -18.28
N SER A 29 9.49 -5.61 -17.07
CA SER A 29 8.46 -4.87 -16.33
C SER A 29 8.96 -3.50 -15.86
N TRP A 30 10.18 -3.46 -15.36
CA TRP A 30 10.85 -2.19 -14.99
C TRP A 30 11.06 -1.30 -16.21
N ASP A 31 11.54 -1.86 -17.33
CA ASP A 31 11.77 -1.11 -18.57
C ASP A 31 10.46 -0.52 -19.12
N ARG A 32 9.36 -1.28 -19.08
CA ARG A 32 8.03 -0.77 -19.45
C ARG A 32 7.57 0.35 -18.52
N LEU A 33 7.81 0.24 -17.21
CA LEU A 33 7.46 1.28 -16.24
C LEU A 33 8.26 2.56 -16.50
N LEU A 34 9.56 2.46 -16.76
CA LEU A 34 10.41 3.59 -17.11
C LEU A 34 9.97 4.25 -18.42
N LEU A 35 9.60 3.44 -19.42
CA LEU A 35 9.10 3.97 -20.69
C LEU A 35 7.79 4.75 -20.49
N ALA A 36 6.87 4.19 -19.69
CA ALA A 36 5.61 4.86 -19.35
C ALA A 36 5.84 6.14 -18.55
N ALA A 37 6.76 6.12 -17.57
CA ALA A 37 7.11 7.30 -16.77
C ALA A 37 7.63 8.46 -17.61
N GLY A 38 8.32 8.17 -18.71
CA GLY A 38 8.78 9.20 -19.65
C GLY A 38 7.69 9.81 -20.55
N GLN A 39 6.43 9.37 -20.44
CA GLN A 39 5.32 9.92 -21.21
C GLN A 39 4.58 11.02 -20.45
N PRO A 40 4.10 12.07 -21.14
CA PRO A 40 3.25 13.08 -20.51
C PRO A 40 2.00 12.46 -19.86
N GLY A 41 1.68 12.88 -18.65
CA GLY A 41 0.51 12.39 -17.93
C GLY A 41 0.69 10.97 -17.35
N PHE A 42 1.91 10.59 -17.02
CA PHE A 42 2.23 9.31 -16.39
C PHE A 42 1.22 8.96 -15.29
N ASN A 43 0.56 7.82 -15.43
CA ASN A 43 -0.42 7.31 -14.49
C ASN A 43 -0.50 5.78 -14.59
N VAL A 44 -0.29 5.10 -13.46
CA VAL A 44 -0.39 3.64 -13.32
C VAL A 44 -1.55 3.22 -12.42
N LEU A 45 -2.36 4.17 -11.97
CA LEU A 45 -3.54 3.85 -11.15
C LEU A 45 -4.59 3.15 -12.01
N ASP A 46 -5.33 2.25 -11.40
CA ASP A 46 -6.49 1.65 -12.07
C ASP A 46 -7.72 2.58 -12.07
N GLU A 47 -8.72 2.21 -12.88
CA GLU A 47 -9.93 3.03 -13.06
C GLU A 47 -10.70 3.25 -11.76
N CYS A 48 -10.75 2.24 -10.88
CA CYS A 48 -11.45 2.32 -9.60
C CYS A 48 -10.83 3.38 -8.70
N LEU A 49 -9.50 3.36 -8.56
CA LEU A 49 -8.78 4.33 -7.74
C LEU A 49 -8.81 5.73 -8.36
N ILE A 50 -8.66 5.85 -9.70
CA ILE A 50 -8.81 7.12 -10.43
C ILE A 50 -10.19 7.72 -10.18
N ALA A 51 -11.26 6.93 -10.32
CA ALA A 51 -12.64 7.38 -10.10
C ALA A 51 -12.87 7.89 -8.66
N THR A 52 -12.25 7.23 -7.68
CA THR A 52 -12.30 7.63 -6.27
C THR A 52 -11.55 8.95 -6.05
N LEU A 53 -10.31 9.06 -6.50
CA LEU A 53 -9.46 10.24 -6.31
C LEU A 53 -10.00 11.47 -7.08
N THR A 54 -10.58 11.27 -8.25
CA THR A 54 -11.16 12.36 -9.06
C THR A 54 -12.29 13.08 -8.31
N LYS A 55 -13.10 12.34 -7.54
CA LYS A 55 -14.19 12.92 -6.70
C LYS A 55 -13.63 13.86 -5.62
N LEU A 56 -12.38 13.70 -5.21
CA LEU A 56 -11.74 14.49 -4.16
C LEU A 56 -11.07 15.78 -4.68
N SER A 57 -11.00 15.98 -6.01
CA SER A 57 -10.40 17.18 -6.65
C SER A 57 -8.99 17.47 -6.15
N LEU A 58 -7.98 16.78 -6.68
CA LEU A 58 -6.59 16.88 -6.21
C LEU A 58 -5.82 18.08 -6.77
N VAL A 59 -6.42 18.91 -7.62
CA VAL A 59 -5.77 20.06 -8.24
C VAL A 59 -5.21 21.01 -7.18
N GLY A 60 -3.88 21.22 -7.21
CA GLY A 60 -3.16 22.09 -6.27
C GLY A 60 -2.98 21.53 -4.87
N ARG A 61 -3.45 20.31 -4.58
CA ARG A 61 -3.35 19.69 -3.26
C ARG A 61 -2.04 18.97 -3.05
N SER A 62 -1.63 18.91 -1.78
CA SER A 62 -0.49 18.10 -1.33
C SER A 62 -0.94 16.67 -1.01
N ALA A 63 -0.09 15.70 -1.35
CA ALA A 63 -0.36 14.29 -1.10
C ALA A 63 0.82 13.59 -0.42
N VAL A 64 0.51 12.68 0.50
CA VAL A 64 1.47 11.72 1.06
C VAL A 64 1.02 10.30 0.73
N GLN A 65 1.93 9.46 0.24
CA GLN A 65 1.72 8.01 0.17
C GLN A 65 2.52 7.33 1.27
N ILE A 66 1.83 6.53 2.08
CA ILE A 66 2.41 5.75 3.18
C ILE A 66 2.65 4.33 2.69
N GLY A 67 3.87 3.82 2.86
CA GLY A 67 4.30 2.56 2.24
C GLY A 67 4.37 2.71 0.72
N CYS A 68 5.08 3.75 0.26
CA CYS A 68 5.03 4.15 -1.16
C CYS A 68 5.85 3.25 -2.08
N ASN A 69 6.65 2.34 -1.56
CA ASN A 69 7.52 1.49 -2.36
C ASN A 69 8.40 2.34 -3.33
N ASN A 70 8.38 2.07 -4.64
CA ASN A 70 9.06 2.90 -5.64
C ASN A 70 8.26 4.15 -6.07
N GLY A 71 7.18 4.48 -5.40
CA GLY A 71 6.43 5.72 -5.59
C GLY A 71 5.66 5.85 -6.91
N ARG A 72 5.48 4.78 -7.68
CA ARG A 72 4.77 4.85 -8.98
C ARG A 72 3.33 5.34 -8.84
N GLU A 73 2.60 4.94 -7.79
CA GLU A 73 1.25 5.43 -7.50
C GLU A 73 1.28 6.88 -7.01
N LEU A 74 2.25 7.25 -6.17
CA LEU A 74 2.46 8.62 -5.71
C LEU A 74 2.67 9.58 -6.89
N LEU A 75 3.58 9.23 -7.80
CA LEU A 75 3.89 10.02 -8.99
C LEU A 75 2.68 10.16 -9.90
N SER A 76 1.83 9.13 -9.98
CA SER A 76 0.59 9.14 -10.76
C SER A 76 -0.42 10.18 -10.27
N LEU A 77 -0.36 10.60 -8.99
CA LEU A 77 -1.23 11.64 -8.45
C LEU A 77 -1.00 13.01 -9.12
N ALA A 78 0.19 13.24 -9.69
CA ALA A 78 0.47 14.46 -10.46
C ALA A 78 -0.43 14.57 -11.69
N ALA A 79 -0.76 13.46 -12.36
CA ALA A 79 -1.69 13.45 -13.50
C ALA A 79 -3.13 13.83 -13.08
N LEU A 80 -3.47 13.69 -11.78
CA LEU A 80 -4.74 14.13 -11.21
C LEU A 80 -4.67 15.55 -10.61
N GLY A 81 -3.53 16.24 -10.77
CA GLY A 81 -3.32 17.63 -10.37
C GLY A 81 -2.71 17.84 -9.00
N ALA A 82 -2.29 16.80 -8.29
CA ALA A 82 -1.54 16.95 -7.04
C ALA A 82 -0.17 17.61 -7.31
N GLN A 83 0.28 18.50 -6.42
CA GLN A 83 1.49 19.30 -6.65
C GLN A 83 2.64 18.99 -5.70
N ALA A 84 2.38 18.83 -4.41
CA ALA A 84 3.41 18.50 -3.42
C ALA A 84 3.28 17.04 -3.04
N LEU A 85 4.24 16.22 -3.46
CA LEU A 85 4.23 14.77 -3.31
C LEU A 85 5.26 14.34 -2.26
N LEU A 86 4.81 13.62 -1.24
CA LEU A 86 5.64 12.98 -0.21
C LEU A 86 5.45 11.47 -0.26
N GLY A 87 6.51 10.73 -0.45
CA GLY A 87 6.52 9.26 -0.31
C GLY A 87 7.25 8.85 0.95
N ILE A 88 6.64 7.98 1.74
CA ILE A 88 7.24 7.41 2.96
C ILE A 88 7.32 5.91 2.78
N ASP A 89 8.51 5.35 2.89
CA ASP A 89 8.76 3.91 2.92
C ASP A 89 9.95 3.60 3.81
N GLN A 90 10.02 2.39 4.34
CA GLN A 90 11.19 2.00 5.11
C GLN A 90 12.30 1.33 4.26
N SER A 91 11.99 0.98 3.01
CA SER A 91 12.96 0.40 2.08
C SER A 91 13.70 1.48 1.29
N SER A 92 14.96 1.75 1.68
CA SER A 92 15.83 2.67 0.93
C SER A 92 16.08 2.20 -0.50
N ALA A 93 16.10 0.90 -0.74
CA ALA A 93 16.30 0.32 -2.07
C ALA A 93 15.14 0.62 -3.02
N PHE A 94 13.88 0.52 -2.54
CA PHE A 94 12.73 0.93 -3.34
C PHE A 94 12.64 2.44 -3.52
N LEU A 95 12.97 3.23 -2.51
CA LEU A 95 13.02 4.68 -2.66
C LEU A 95 14.08 5.13 -3.67
N ALA A 96 15.19 4.41 -3.79
CA ALA A 96 16.18 4.66 -4.85
C ALA A 96 15.60 4.42 -6.26
N GLN A 97 14.79 3.37 -6.45
CA GLN A 97 14.03 3.16 -7.70
C GLN A 97 13.03 4.29 -7.93
N GLY A 98 12.37 4.75 -6.87
CA GLY A 98 11.43 5.87 -6.90
C GLY A 98 12.08 7.18 -7.37
N ALA A 99 13.31 7.45 -6.96
CA ALA A 99 14.07 8.60 -7.44
C ALA A 99 14.35 8.52 -8.95
N VAL A 100 14.68 7.33 -9.46
CA VAL A 100 14.86 7.10 -10.91
C VAL A 100 13.56 7.30 -11.67
N LEU A 101 12.42 6.82 -11.14
CA LEU A 101 11.11 7.03 -11.75
C LEU A 101 10.70 8.51 -11.77
N ALA A 102 10.91 9.22 -10.67
CA ALA A 102 10.59 10.65 -10.56
C ALA A 102 11.40 11.47 -11.56
N ASP A 103 12.71 11.21 -11.67
CA ASP A 103 13.58 11.83 -12.66
C ASP A 103 13.09 11.56 -14.10
N LYS A 104 12.78 10.29 -14.39
CA LYS A 104 12.28 9.88 -15.71
C LYS A 104 10.94 10.53 -16.09
N ALA A 105 10.07 10.73 -15.09
CA ALA A 105 8.77 11.39 -15.25
C ALA A 105 8.88 12.93 -15.29
N GLY A 106 10.04 13.50 -14.97
CA GLY A 106 10.22 14.95 -14.82
C GLY A 106 9.41 15.51 -13.65
N LEU A 107 9.15 14.70 -12.61
CA LEU A 107 8.34 15.05 -11.45
C LEU A 107 9.20 15.20 -10.20
N HIS A 108 8.79 16.13 -9.32
CA HIS A 108 9.39 16.28 -8.01
C HIS A 108 8.55 15.57 -6.95
N ALA A 109 9.16 14.59 -6.26
CA ALA A 109 8.60 13.97 -5.08
C ALA A 109 9.66 13.93 -3.96
N ARG A 110 9.28 14.29 -2.75
CA ARG A 110 10.12 14.06 -1.57
C ARG A 110 9.94 12.61 -1.15
N LEU A 111 10.99 11.80 -1.26
CA LEU A 111 10.99 10.40 -0.83
C LEU A 111 11.76 10.30 0.49
N VAL A 112 11.13 9.72 1.52
CA VAL A 112 11.66 9.69 2.88
C VAL A 112 11.71 8.25 3.39
N GLU A 113 12.93 7.79 3.71
CA GLU A 113 13.12 6.53 4.42
C GLU A 113 12.70 6.70 5.88
N ALA A 114 11.60 6.10 6.27
CA ALA A 114 11.14 6.14 7.65
C ALA A 114 10.26 4.95 8.00
N ASN A 115 10.34 4.54 9.28
CA ASN A 115 9.37 3.65 9.88
C ASN A 115 8.13 4.47 10.26
N ILE A 116 6.95 4.06 9.83
CA ILE A 116 5.69 4.78 10.11
C ILE A 116 5.42 4.99 11.61
N TYR A 117 5.96 4.13 12.47
CA TYR A 117 5.84 4.26 13.93
C TYR A 117 6.87 5.22 14.55
N GLN A 118 7.81 5.74 13.76
CA GLN A 118 8.90 6.63 14.19
C GLN A 118 9.20 7.68 13.11
N LEU A 119 8.18 8.47 12.76
CA LEU A 119 8.30 9.48 11.70
C LEU A 119 9.16 10.67 12.13
N PRO A 120 9.97 11.25 11.22
CA PRO A 120 10.58 12.57 11.40
C PRO A 120 9.52 13.65 11.62
N SER A 121 9.85 14.67 12.40
CA SER A 121 8.93 15.77 12.75
C SER A 121 8.72 16.80 11.63
N ASP A 122 9.55 16.79 10.59
CA ASP A 122 9.59 17.78 9.51
C ASP A 122 8.83 17.39 8.24
N LEU A 123 7.94 16.40 8.33
CA LEU A 123 7.20 15.89 7.16
C LEU A 123 6.03 16.79 6.75
N GLY A 124 5.58 17.65 7.65
CA GLY A 124 4.44 18.52 7.39
C GLY A 124 3.09 17.80 7.45
N GLN A 125 2.05 18.49 6.98
CA GLN A 125 0.70 17.95 6.87
C GLN A 125 0.18 18.09 5.44
N HIS A 126 -0.62 17.12 5.01
CA HIS A 126 -1.06 16.96 3.64
C HIS A 126 -2.59 16.97 3.50
N ASP A 127 -3.07 17.27 2.30
CA ASP A 127 -4.50 17.29 1.98
C ASP A 127 -5.03 15.88 1.64
N LEU A 128 -4.15 14.99 1.16
CA LEU A 128 -4.44 13.60 0.86
C LEU A 128 -3.39 12.68 1.48
N ALA A 129 -3.83 11.60 2.13
CA ALA A 129 -3.00 10.44 2.39
C ALA A 129 -3.51 9.27 1.55
N LEU A 130 -2.60 8.60 0.84
CA LEU A 130 -2.88 7.42 0.03
C LEU A 130 -2.19 6.21 0.64
N ILE A 131 -2.91 5.11 0.76
CA ILE A 131 -2.43 3.79 1.16
C ILE A 131 -2.90 2.81 0.10
N THR A 132 -1.96 2.08 -0.51
CA THR A 132 -2.26 1.13 -1.57
C THR A 132 -1.60 -0.21 -1.30
N ILE A 133 -2.22 -1.17 -1.76
CA ILE A 133 -2.00 -2.61 -1.95
C ILE A 133 -0.93 -3.22 -1.04
N GLY A 134 -1.42 -3.93 -0.04
CA GLY A 134 -0.59 -4.73 0.87
C GLY A 134 -0.04 -3.98 2.09
N VAL A 135 -0.13 -2.66 2.15
CA VAL A 135 0.51 -1.88 3.23
C VAL A 135 -0.02 -2.27 4.61
N THR A 136 -1.34 -2.41 4.76
CA THR A 136 -1.94 -2.71 6.07
C THR A 136 -1.50 -4.06 6.63
N ASN A 137 -1.24 -5.02 5.78
CA ASN A 137 -0.79 -6.36 6.18
C ASN A 137 0.68 -6.40 6.65
N TRP A 138 1.49 -5.42 6.29
CA TRP A 138 2.85 -5.28 6.82
C TRP A 138 2.91 -4.54 8.16
N MET A 139 1.76 -4.05 8.67
CA MET A 139 1.67 -3.24 9.87
C MET A 139 1.27 -4.09 11.09
N PRO A 140 2.16 -4.26 12.10
CA PRO A 140 1.85 -5.04 13.29
C PRO A 140 0.84 -4.38 14.23
N ASP A 141 0.68 -3.04 14.18
CA ASP A 141 -0.20 -2.26 15.04
C ASP A 141 -1.00 -1.23 14.24
N LEU A 142 -2.26 -1.52 13.96
CA LEU A 142 -3.15 -0.61 13.24
C LEU A 142 -3.42 0.70 14.00
N ALA A 143 -3.48 0.67 15.33
CA ALA A 143 -3.76 1.88 16.11
C ALA A 143 -2.61 2.87 15.99
N GLY A 144 -1.37 2.43 16.16
CA GLY A 144 -0.17 3.25 15.94
C GLY A 144 -0.04 3.72 14.49
N PHE A 145 -0.36 2.85 13.52
CA PHE A 145 -0.35 3.17 12.10
C PHE A 145 -1.33 4.32 11.76
N PHE A 146 -2.60 4.18 12.13
CA PHE A 146 -3.60 5.22 11.84
C PHE A 146 -3.36 6.51 12.64
N LYS A 147 -2.81 6.42 13.86
CA LYS A 147 -2.37 7.59 14.61
C LYS A 147 -1.27 8.36 13.88
N ALA A 148 -0.29 7.65 13.33
CA ALA A 148 0.78 8.27 12.54
C ALA A 148 0.24 8.86 11.23
N ALA A 149 -0.61 8.12 10.50
CA ALA A 149 -1.28 8.62 9.30
C ALA A 149 -2.08 9.90 9.57
N ARG A 150 -2.84 9.96 10.71
CA ARG A 150 -3.56 11.16 11.10
C ARG A 150 -2.63 12.35 11.36
N GLY A 151 -1.47 12.12 11.95
CA GLY A 151 -0.45 13.16 12.19
C GLY A 151 0.08 13.81 10.91
N LEU A 152 0.05 13.10 9.80
CA LEU A 152 0.45 13.59 8.48
C LEU A 152 -0.67 14.36 7.74
N MET A 153 -1.85 14.48 8.32
CA MET A 153 -3.02 15.04 7.66
C MET A 153 -3.43 16.38 8.25
N ARG A 154 -3.76 17.33 7.38
CA ARG A 154 -4.52 18.52 7.78
C ARG A 154 -5.93 18.14 8.20
N SER A 155 -6.54 18.90 9.11
CA SER A 155 -7.97 18.76 9.37
C SER A 155 -8.75 19.05 8.08
N GLY A 156 -9.74 18.21 7.78
CA GLY A 156 -10.48 18.22 6.51
C GLY A 156 -9.80 17.52 5.34
N GLY A 157 -8.54 17.07 5.49
CA GLY A 157 -7.85 16.26 4.48
C GLY A 157 -8.46 14.85 4.36
N HIS A 158 -8.20 14.16 3.25
CA HIS A 158 -8.77 12.84 2.97
C HIS A 158 -7.73 11.73 3.05
N LEU A 159 -8.08 10.66 3.74
CA LEU A 159 -7.40 9.37 3.67
C LEU A 159 -8.11 8.51 2.65
N VAL A 160 -7.35 7.96 1.70
CA VAL A 160 -7.83 6.96 0.74
C VAL A 160 -7.00 5.68 0.93
N ILE A 161 -7.70 4.59 1.18
CA ILE A 161 -7.11 3.25 1.23
C ILE A 161 -7.69 2.47 0.06
N TYR A 162 -6.81 1.83 -0.73
CA TYR A 162 -7.17 0.89 -1.79
C TYR A 162 -6.34 -0.37 -1.61
N GLU A 163 -6.96 -1.39 -1.04
CA GLU A 163 -6.28 -2.58 -0.53
C GLU A 163 -6.98 -3.86 -0.97
N THR A 164 -6.22 -4.95 -0.98
CA THR A 164 -6.75 -6.31 -1.10
C THR A 164 -7.70 -6.60 0.05
N HIS A 165 -8.83 -7.27 -0.25
CA HIS A 165 -9.83 -7.53 0.78
C HIS A 165 -9.33 -8.62 1.74
N PRO A 166 -9.33 -8.40 3.06
CA PRO A 166 -8.73 -9.31 4.02
C PRO A 166 -9.42 -10.68 4.12
N ILE A 167 -10.59 -10.88 3.53
CA ILE A 167 -11.22 -12.20 3.41
C ILE A 167 -10.34 -13.17 2.61
N LEU A 168 -9.53 -12.67 1.69
CA LEU A 168 -8.65 -13.47 0.83
C LEU A 168 -7.55 -14.17 1.62
N GLU A 169 -7.16 -13.61 2.77
CA GLU A 169 -6.21 -14.24 3.70
C GLU A 169 -6.71 -15.58 4.29
N MET A 170 -7.99 -15.89 4.14
CA MET A 170 -8.53 -17.20 4.53
C MET A 170 -8.14 -18.31 3.55
N PHE A 171 -7.72 -17.97 2.34
CA PHE A 171 -7.53 -18.89 1.23
C PHE A 171 -6.06 -18.93 0.80
N ASN A 172 -5.64 -20.07 0.30
CA ASN A 172 -4.33 -20.22 -0.31
C ASN A 172 -4.51 -20.39 -1.84
N PRO A 173 -4.15 -19.38 -2.65
CA PRO A 173 -4.31 -19.46 -4.11
C PRO A 173 -3.50 -20.57 -4.75
N ASP A 174 -2.40 -21.01 -4.12
CA ASP A 174 -1.52 -22.07 -4.60
C ASP A 174 -1.98 -23.49 -4.16
N ALA A 175 -3.05 -23.59 -3.34
CA ALA A 175 -3.55 -24.87 -2.89
C ALA A 175 -4.15 -25.70 -4.05
N SER A 176 -4.17 -27.02 -3.90
CA SER A 176 -4.83 -27.92 -4.87
C SER A 176 -6.32 -27.62 -5.04
N ASN A 177 -6.97 -27.06 -4.04
CA ASN A 177 -8.30 -26.48 -4.12
C ASN A 177 -8.29 -25.09 -3.47
N PRO A 178 -8.05 -24.02 -4.25
CA PRO A 178 -7.92 -22.68 -3.72
C PRO A 178 -9.23 -22.09 -3.17
N PHE A 179 -10.37 -22.76 -3.36
CA PHE A 179 -11.68 -22.30 -2.87
C PHE A 179 -12.05 -22.81 -1.48
N LEU A 180 -11.20 -23.60 -0.85
CA LEU A 180 -11.37 -24.02 0.53
C LEU A 180 -10.61 -23.07 1.47
N PRO A 181 -11.26 -22.49 2.48
CA PRO A 181 -10.55 -21.68 3.46
C PRO A 181 -9.63 -22.56 4.31
N GLU A 182 -8.37 -22.15 4.44
CA GLU A 182 -7.33 -22.86 5.21
C GLU A 182 -7.01 -22.13 6.52
N MET A 183 -7.25 -20.81 6.57
CA MET A 183 -6.92 -19.98 7.72
C MET A 183 -8.15 -19.28 8.30
N SER A 184 -8.09 -18.98 9.59
CA SER A 184 -9.15 -18.23 10.25
C SER A 184 -9.04 -16.74 9.92
N TYR A 185 -10.15 -16.10 9.51
CA TYR A 185 -10.25 -14.66 9.36
C TYR A 185 -9.87 -13.86 10.62
N PHE A 186 -9.92 -14.52 11.78
CA PHE A 186 -9.67 -13.95 13.10
C PHE A 186 -8.32 -14.37 13.69
N ASP A 187 -7.49 -15.08 12.96
CA ASP A 187 -6.15 -15.42 13.43
C ASP A 187 -5.30 -14.14 13.48
N LYS A 188 -4.67 -13.93 14.64
CA LYS A 188 -3.80 -12.77 14.88
C LYS A 188 -2.33 -13.15 14.98
N SER A 189 -2.01 -14.40 14.69
CA SER A 189 -0.64 -14.86 14.65
C SER A 189 0.08 -14.22 13.46
N PRO A 190 1.26 -13.62 13.63
CA PRO A 190 2.04 -13.13 12.51
C PRO A 190 2.42 -14.27 11.56
N ILE A 191 2.11 -14.13 10.29
CA ILE A 191 2.53 -15.08 9.26
C ILE A 191 3.99 -14.78 8.91
N ARG A 192 4.85 -15.78 9.05
CA ARG A 192 6.26 -15.66 8.71
C ARG A 192 6.46 -15.95 7.23
N ILE A 193 7.11 -15.02 6.53
CA ILE A 193 7.46 -15.13 5.12
C ILE A 193 8.97 -15.26 5.01
N GLU A 194 9.44 -16.28 4.30
CA GLU A 194 10.87 -16.57 4.08
C GLU A 194 11.21 -16.65 2.58
N LYS A 195 10.27 -16.26 1.73
CA LYS A 195 10.45 -16.13 0.28
C LYS A 195 10.77 -14.68 -0.08
N ALA A 196 11.49 -14.48 -1.17
CA ALA A 196 11.64 -13.16 -1.74
C ALA A 196 10.28 -12.61 -2.18
N ILE A 197 10.07 -11.31 -1.97
CA ILE A 197 8.80 -10.64 -2.26
C ILE A 197 8.77 -10.31 -3.75
N THR A 198 7.80 -10.83 -4.48
CA THR A 198 7.55 -10.60 -5.91
C THR A 198 6.13 -10.07 -6.12
N TYR A 199 5.82 -9.48 -7.29
CA TYR A 199 4.48 -8.97 -7.63
C TYR A 199 3.81 -9.74 -8.78
N ASP A 200 4.48 -10.74 -9.34
CA ASP A 200 4.07 -11.46 -10.53
C ASP A 200 3.95 -12.97 -10.27
N SER A 201 3.72 -13.36 -9.03
CA SER A 201 3.65 -14.77 -8.60
C SER A 201 4.88 -15.61 -8.98
N SER A 202 5.98 -14.97 -9.38
CA SER A 202 7.21 -15.67 -9.68
C SER A 202 7.88 -16.20 -8.42
N ASP A 203 8.55 -17.34 -8.51
CA ASP A 203 9.40 -17.82 -7.44
C ASP A 203 10.70 -16.98 -7.39
N GLY A 204 10.73 -15.99 -6.51
CA GLY A 204 11.92 -15.18 -6.26
C GLY A 204 13.01 -15.90 -5.47
N GLY A 205 12.79 -17.16 -5.08
CA GLY A 205 13.69 -17.95 -4.25
C GLY A 205 13.61 -17.60 -2.75
N ALA A 206 14.64 -18.00 -2.00
CA ALA A 206 14.74 -17.69 -0.57
C ALA A 206 14.93 -16.18 -0.35
N GLY A 207 14.21 -15.62 0.61
CA GLY A 207 14.27 -14.21 1.00
C GLY A 207 14.69 -14.03 2.46
N GLU A 208 14.87 -12.79 2.88
CA GLU A 208 14.96 -12.43 4.29
C GLU A 208 13.60 -12.61 4.97
N THR A 209 13.61 -12.94 6.26
CA THR A 209 12.38 -13.14 7.03
C THR A 209 11.56 -11.85 7.11
N GLY A 210 10.33 -11.89 6.64
CA GLY A 210 9.31 -10.87 6.85
C GLY A 210 8.14 -11.40 7.67
N TYR A 211 7.26 -10.49 8.09
CA TYR A 211 6.07 -10.82 8.86
C TYR A 211 4.85 -10.10 8.28
N TRP A 212 3.82 -10.89 8.00
CA TRP A 212 2.54 -10.45 7.48
C TRP A 212 1.47 -10.59 8.56
N PHE A 213 0.57 -9.62 8.65
CA PHE A 213 -0.45 -9.54 9.71
C PHE A 213 -1.84 -9.54 9.08
N VAL A 214 -2.69 -10.44 9.56
CA VAL A 214 -4.09 -10.46 9.13
C VAL A 214 -4.92 -9.52 10.01
N HIS A 215 -5.50 -8.52 9.38
CA HIS A 215 -6.44 -7.59 10.00
C HIS A 215 -7.80 -7.74 9.37
N THR A 216 -8.85 -7.91 10.18
CA THR A 216 -10.20 -7.91 9.64
C THR A 216 -10.57 -6.52 9.11
N LEU A 217 -11.47 -6.45 8.11
CA LEU A 217 -11.97 -5.16 7.62
C LEU A 217 -12.59 -4.32 8.75
N GLY A 218 -13.27 -4.99 9.69
CA GLY A 218 -13.83 -4.33 10.88
C GLY A 218 -12.78 -3.71 11.79
N GLU A 219 -11.60 -4.32 11.94
CA GLU A 219 -10.49 -3.75 12.72
C GLU A 219 -9.86 -2.56 12.00
N ILE A 220 -9.66 -2.65 10.67
CA ILE A 220 -9.12 -1.55 9.86
C ILE A 220 -10.02 -0.33 9.98
N VAL A 221 -11.33 -0.47 9.75
CA VAL A 221 -12.31 0.62 9.88
C VAL A 221 -12.35 1.17 11.30
N SER A 222 -12.37 0.29 12.30
CA SER A 222 -12.42 0.70 13.72
C SER A 222 -11.16 1.47 14.13
N ALA A 223 -9.98 1.02 13.70
CA ALA A 223 -8.72 1.70 14.00
C ALA A 223 -8.65 3.07 13.30
N CYS A 224 -9.10 3.16 12.04
CA CYS A 224 -9.23 4.41 11.31
C CYS A 224 -10.09 5.43 12.07
N VAL A 225 -11.33 5.06 12.41
CA VAL A 225 -12.28 5.94 13.11
C VAL A 225 -11.80 6.35 14.50
N LYS A 226 -11.24 5.42 15.27
CA LYS A 226 -10.72 5.70 16.62
C LYS A 226 -9.52 6.65 16.63
N ASN A 227 -8.83 6.79 15.51
CA ASN A 227 -7.65 7.65 15.39
C ASN A 227 -7.92 8.98 14.66
N GLY A 228 -9.15 9.49 14.70
CA GLY A 228 -9.48 10.84 14.24
C GLY A 228 -9.78 10.93 12.74
N PHE A 229 -10.36 9.87 12.18
CA PHE A 229 -10.91 9.87 10.83
C PHE A 229 -12.42 9.63 10.86
N GLN A 230 -13.16 10.40 10.10
CA GLN A 230 -14.59 10.19 9.84
C GLN A 230 -14.75 9.42 8.54
N LEU A 231 -15.30 8.21 8.60
CA LEU A 231 -15.57 7.40 7.42
C LEU A 231 -16.58 8.11 6.51
N GLN A 232 -16.24 8.28 5.24
CA GLN A 232 -17.11 8.85 4.21
C GLN A 232 -17.66 7.78 3.27
N SER A 233 -16.83 6.81 2.88
CA SER A 233 -17.30 5.65 2.12
C SER A 233 -16.41 4.44 2.35
N LEU A 234 -17.01 3.27 2.23
CA LEU A 234 -16.36 1.98 2.14
C LEU A 234 -17.05 1.21 1.03
N GLN A 235 -16.29 0.80 0.02
CA GLN A 235 -16.78 0.04 -1.12
C GLN A 235 -15.91 -1.20 -1.30
N GLU A 236 -16.57 -2.35 -1.38
CA GLU A 236 -15.95 -3.62 -1.71
C GLU A 236 -16.13 -3.89 -3.21
N HIS A 237 -15.09 -4.47 -3.83
CA HIS A 237 -15.08 -4.65 -5.27
C HIS A 237 -14.89 -6.14 -5.64
N PRO A 238 -15.54 -6.60 -6.71
CA PRO A 238 -15.43 -7.98 -7.19
C PRO A 238 -14.20 -8.21 -8.08
N HIS A 239 -13.46 -7.17 -8.40
CA HIS A 239 -12.27 -7.21 -9.25
C HIS A 239 -11.00 -7.11 -8.41
N MET A 240 -9.89 -7.55 -9.00
CA MET A 240 -8.55 -7.44 -8.43
C MET A 240 -8.04 -5.99 -8.44
N ASN A 241 -7.14 -5.69 -7.53
CA ASN A 241 -6.39 -4.43 -7.46
C ASN A 241 -4.95 -4.58 -7.98
N ARG A 242 -4.72 -5.43 -8.97
CA ARG A 242 -3.42 -5.79 -9.57
C ARG A 242 -2.57 -6.75 -8.71
N GLU A 243 -3.14 -7.36 -7.70
CA GLU A 243 -2.49 -8.42 -6.94
C GLU A 243 -2.72 -9.76 -7.66
N GLU A 244 -1.76 -10.17 -8.49
CA GLU A 244 -1.91 -11.30 -9.42
C GLU A 244 -2.12 -12.65 -8.72
N ASP A 245 -1.62 -12.81 -7.49
CA ASP A 245 -1.77 -14.03 -6.70
C ASP A 245 -3.24 -14.44 -6.51
N TYR A 246 -4.16 -13.47 -6.44
CA TYR A 246 -5.58 -13.73 -6.21
C TYR A 246 -6.43 -13.79 -7.49
N ALA A 247 -5.81 -13.78 -8.68
CA ALA A 247 -6.53 -13.80 -9.97
C ALA A 247 -7.46 -15.02 -10.11
N VAL A 248 -7.14 -16.14 -9.46
CA VAL A 248 -7.95 -17.36 -9.45
C VAL A 248 -9.36 -17.13 -8.89
N TYR A 249 -9.57 -16.10 -8.06
CA TYR A 249 -10.87 -15.81 -7.44
C TYR A 249 -11.74 -14.84 -8.25
N GLU A 250 -11.21 -14.24 -9.32
CA GLU A 250 -11.95 -13.27 -10.13
C GLU A 250 -12.95 -13.96 -11.09
N ASN A 251 -14.02 -13.25 -11.42
CA ASN A 251 -15.04 -13.69 -12.41
C ASN A 251 -15.72 -15.02 -12.05
N ARG A 252 -16.05 -15.21 -10.77
CA ARG A 252 -16.75 -16.39 -10.27
C ARG A 252 -18.23 -16.16 -10.08
N SER A 253 -19.05 -17.20 -10.23
CA SER A 253 -20.50 -17.12 -9.97
C SER A 253 -20.82 -16.83 -8.49
N ALA A 254 -20.00 -17.33 -7.56
CA ALA A 254 -20.02 -16.99 -6.15
C ALA A 254 -18.80 -16.09 -5.88
N GLN A 255 -18.91 -14.82 -6.24
CA GLN A 255 -17.83 -13.87 -6.23
C GLN A 255 -17.50 -13.40 -4.81
N LEU A 256 -16.24 -13.53 -4.40
CA LEU A 256 -15.71 -12.91 -3.20
C LEU A 256 -15.42 -11.42 -3.46
N PRO A 257 -15.45 -10.57 -2.44
CA PRO A 257 -14.84 -9.24 -2.55
C PRO A 257 -13.32 -9.42 -2.65
N LEU A 258 -12.69 -8.87 -3.69
CA LEU A 258 -11.26 -9.04 -3.95
C LEU A 258 -10.44 -7.85 -3.47
N CYS A 259 -11.00 -6.65 -3.52
CA CYS A 259 -10.38 -5.46 -2.97
C CYS A 259 -11.44 -4.52 -2.38
N TYR A 260 -11.00 -3.48 -1.71
CA TYR A 260 -11.87 -2.45 -1.19
C TYR A 260 -11.26 -1.08 -1.32
N THR A 261 -12.12 -0.07 -1.40
CA THR A 261 -11.77 1.34 -1.30
C THR A 261 -12.40 1.93 -0.05
N LEU A 262 -11.60 2.53 0.81
CA LEU A 262 -12.05 3.28 1.98
C LEU A 262 -11.67 4.75 1.80
N VAL A 263 -12.63 5.65 1.95
CA VAL A 263 -12.40 7.10 2.00
C VAL A 263 -12.84 7.60 3.36
N ALA A 264 -11.94 8.31 4.04
CA ALA A 264 -12.23 8.93 5.32
C ALA A 264 -11.65 10.35 5.38
N GLN A 265 -12.23 11.20 6.19
CA GLN A 265 -11.81 12.58 6.38
C GLN A 265 -11.13 12.74 7.75
N ALA A 266 -10.01 13.43 7.78
CA ALA A 266 -9.31 13.79 9.01
C ALA A 266 -10.10 14.85 9.78
N VAL A 267 -10.50 14.58 11.02
CA VAL A 267 -11.29 15.45 11.88
C VAL A 267 -10.46 16.00 13.05
#